data_1e1d42c1584654472436a8fd54aa31a6
#
_entry.id   1e1d42c1584654472436a8fd54aa31a6
#
_cell.length_a   1.000
_cell.length_b   1.000
_cell.length_c   1.000
_cell.angle_alpha   90.00
_cell.angle_beta   90.00
_cell.angle_gamma   90.00
#
_symmetry.space_group_name_H-M   'P 1'
#
loop_
_entity.id
_entity.type
_entity.pdbx_description
1 polymer ?
#
loop_
_entity_poly.entity_id
_entity_poly.type
_entity_poly.pdbx_seq_one_letter_code
_entity_poly.pdbx_strand_id
1 'polypeptide(L)' 'MENITYAQAVERLEEIMSSIQGGGMDVDKLVVALKEASALVQFCRSKLYKVDEEVKQLLDGMDSENVE' A
#
# COMPACT_ATOMS: atom_id res chain seq x y z
N MET A 1 -11.81 2.19 3.66
CA MET A 1 -10.42 2.51 3.30
C MET A 1 -10.26 3.82 2.58
N GLU A 2 -11.33 4.36 2.10
CA GLU A 2 -11.22 5.58 1.31
C GLU A 2 -10.76 6.77 2.11
N ASN A 3 -10.96 6.72 3.41
CA ASN A 3 -10.69 7.88 4.24
C ASN A 3 -9.36 7.81 4.96
N ILE A 4 -8.52 6.84 4.64
CA ILE A 4 -7.22 6.73 5.29
C ILE A 4 -6.12 7.17 4.35
N THR A 5 -5.01 7.60 4.94
CA THR A 5 -3.84 7.98 4.18
C THR A 5 -2.94 6.78 3.96
N TYR A 6 -1.99 6.95 3.04
CA TYR A 6 -0.98 5.90 2.82
C TYR A 6 -0.25 5.55 4.11
N ALA A 7 0.15 6.55 4.87
CA ALA A 7 0.86 6.32 6.13
C ALA A 7 0.01 5.52 7.10
N GLN A 8 -1.27 5.84 7.19
CA GLN A 8 -2.17 5.11 8.06
C GLN A 8 -2.33 3.67 7.61
N ALA A 9 -2.39 3.46 6.30
CA ALA A 9 -2.52 2.11 5.77
C ALA A 9 -1.28 1.28 6.11
N VAL A 10 -0.10 1.85 5.95
CA VAL A 10 1.14 1.16 6.29
C VAL A 10 1.19 0.83 7.77
N GLU A 11 0.79 1.78 8.59
CA GLU A 11 0.77 1.58 10.03
C GLU A 11 -0.15 0.42 10.41
N ARG A 12 -1.32 0.39 9.79
CA ARG A 12 -2.27 -0.68 10.06
C ARG A 12 -1.73 -2.03 9.60
N LEU A 13 -1.07 -2.07 8.45
CA LEU A 13 -0.44 -3.29 7.97
C LEU A 13 0.60 -3.80 8.96
N GLU A 14 1.39 -2.90 9.50
CA GLU A 14 2.40 -3.29 10.48
C GLU A 14 1.76 -3.88 11.72
N GLU A 15 0.65 -3.30 12.16
CA GLU A 15 -0.08 -3.85 13.31
C GLU A 15 -0.58 -5.25 13.04
N ILE A 16 -1.15 -5.46 11.85
CA ILE A 16 -1.66 -6.77 11.49
C ILE A 16 -0.54 -7.79 11.43
N MET A 17 0.57 -7.42 10.80
CA MET A 17 1.71 -8.34 10.71
C MET A 17 2.26 -8.68 12.08
N SER A 18 2.32 -7.71 12.95
CA SER A 18 2.78 -7.93 14.32
C SER A 18 1.88 -8.92 15.03
N SER A 19 0.57 -8.76 14.87
CA SER A 19 -0.39 -9.67 15.48
C SER A 19 -0.21 -11.09 14.98
N ILE A 20 0.00 -11.24 13.68
CA ILE A 20 0.19 -12.56 13.09
C ILE A 20 1.48 -13.20 13.60
N GLN A 21 2.56 -12.41 13.64
CA GLN A 21 3.86 -12.91 14.07
C GLN A 21 3.86 -13.30 15.53
N GLY A 22 3.06 -12.61 16.34
CA GLY A 22 2.97 -12.92 17.76
C GLY A 22 2.34 -14.26 18.06
N GLY A 23 1.61 -14.83 17.10
CA GLY A 23 0.96 -16.10 17.28
C GLY A 23 -0.28 -15.98 18.14
N GLY A 24 -0.89 -17.11 18.43
CA GLY A 24 -2.05 -17.11 19.32
C GLY A 24 -3.34 -16.67 18.65
N MET A 25 -3.31 -16.35 17.39
CA MET A 25 -4.50 -15.96 16.66
C MET A 25 -5.19 -17.20 16.12
N ASP A 26 -6.50 -17.35 16.36
CA ASP A 26 -7.16 -18.52 15.82
C ASP A 26 -7.43 -18.33 14.33
N VAL A 27 -7.85 -19.41 13.67
CA VAL A 27 -7.94 -19.43 12.20
C VAL A 27 -8.93 -18.39 11.70
N ASP A 28 -10.05 -18.25 12.38
CA ASP A 28 -11.05 -17.28 11.93
C ASP A 28 -10.53 -15.85 11.96
N LYS A 29 -9.83 -15.53 13.04
CA LYS A 29 -9.25 -14.19 13.15
C LYS A 29 -8.11 -13.98 12.15
N LEU A 30 -7.36 -15.03 11.89
CA LEU A 30 -6.29 -14.96 10.91
C LEU A 30 -6.86 -14.66 9.53
N VAL A 31 -7.95 -15.31 9.15
CA VAL A 31 -8.57 -15.07 7.85
C VAL A 31 -9.03 -13.63 7.73
N VAL A 32 -9.66 -13.11 8.79
CA VAL A 32 -10.12 -11.71 8.79
C VAL A 32 -8.92 -10.77 8.64
N ALA A 33 -7.85 -11.04 9.39
CA ALA A 33 -6.66 -10.20 9.32
C ALA A 33 -6.04 -10.22 7.94
N LEU A 34 -6.00 -11.39 7.31
CA LEU A 34 -5.45 -11.50 5.97
C LEU A 34 -6.29 -10.75 4.95
N LYS A 35 -7.62 -10.78 5.11
CA LYS A 35 -8.48 -10.03 4.21
C LYS A 35 -8.25 -8.54 4.35
N GLU A 36 -8.14 -8.07 5.56
CA GLU A 36 -7.86 -6.66 5.79
C GLU A 36 -6.50 -6.28 5.23
N ALA A 37 -5.49 -7.12 5.47
CA ALA A 37 -4.16 -6.86 4.96
C ALA A 37 -4.15 -6.79 3.44
N SER A 38 -4.88 -7.69 2.79
CA SER A 38 -4.96 -7.70 1.35
C SER A 38 -5.55 -6.40 0.81
N ALA A 39 -6.62 -5.93 1.43
CA ALA A 39 -7.26 -4.68 1.02
C ALA A 39 -6.31 -3.50 1.22
N LEU A 40 -5.57 -3.51 2.33
CA LEU A 40 -4.61 -2.45 2.59
C LEU A 40 -3.47 -2.46 1.58
N VAL A 41 -2.99 -3.65 1.22
CA VAL A 41 -1.94 -3.76 0.22
C VAL A 41 -2.42 -3.20 -1.11
N GLN A 42 -3.65 -3.54 -1.50
CA GLN A 42 -4.19 -3.02 -2.75
C GLN A 42 -4.32 -1.51 -2.72
N PHE A 43 -4.75 -0.97 -1.58
CA PHE A 43 -4.84 0.47 -1.43
C PHE A 43 -3.47 1.12 -1.59
N CYS A 44 -2.45 0.56 -0.94
CA CYS A 44 -1.11 1.11 -1.02
C CYS A 44 -0.56 1.03 -2.44
N ARG A 45 -0.79 -0.08 -3.10
CA ARG A 45 -0.32 -0.25 -4.48
C ARG A 45 -0.99 0.74 -5.41
N SER A 46 -2.27 0.99 -5.21
CA SER A 46 -2.98 1.98 -6.02
C SER A 46 -2.38 3.36 -5.84
N LYS A 47 -2.06 3.71 -4.60
CA LYS A 47 -1.46 5.01 -4.32
C LYS A 47 -0.09 5.14 -4.97
N LEU A 48 0.72 4.11 -4.85
CA LEU A 48 2.05 4.12 -5.44
C LEU A 48 1.98 4.15 -6.96
N TYR A 49 1.01 3.44 -7.53
CA TYR A 49 0.84 3.46 -8.97
C TYR A 49 0.52 4.87 -9.46
N LYS A 50 -0.35 5.58 -8.76
CA LYS A 50 -0.70 6.94 -9.13
C LYS A 50 0.51 7.86 -9.06
N VAL A 51 1.27 7.75 -7.99
CA VAL A 51 2.47 8.57 -7.82
C VAL A 51 3.47 8.25 -8.93
N ASP A 52 3.64 6.97 -9.21
CA ASP A 52 4.56 6.54 -10.26
C ASP A 52 4.14 7.10 -11.61
N GLU A 53 2.85 7.10 -11.90
CA GLU A 53 2.35 7.67 -13.15
C GLU A 53 2.65 9.16 -13.24
N GLU A 54 2.44 9.87 -12.14
CA GLU A 54 2.69 11.29 -12.12
C GLU A 54 4.17 11.60 -12.29
N VAL A 55 5.01 10.81 -11.64
CA VAL A 55 6.45 10.98 -11.77
C VAL A 55 6.89 10.69 -13.20
N LYS A 56 6.34 9.66 -13.79
CA LYS A 56 6.65 9.33 -15.17
C LYS A 56 6.32 10.48 -16.11
N GLN A 57 5.16 11.09 -15.92
CA GLN A 57 4.75 12.20 -16.76
C GLN A 57 5.69 13.38 -16.60
N LEU A 58 6.11 13.64 -15.38
CA LEU A 58 7.06 14.71 -15.14
C LEU A 58 8.40 14.44 -15.82
N LEU A 59 8.87 13.21 -15.68
CA LEU A 59 10.14 12.82 -16.27
C LEU A 59 10.07 12.81 -17.79
N ASP A 60 8.95 12.38 -18.32
CA ASP A 60 8.76 12.41 -19.76
C ASP A 60 8.87 13.82 -20.31
N GLY A 61 8.26 14.76 -19.61
CA GLY A 61 8.36 16.14 -20.00
C GLY A 61 9.78 16.64 -19.98
N MET A 62 10.51 16.25 -18.95
CA MET A 62 11.91 16.66 -18.84
C MET A 62 12.78 15.97 -19.88
N ASP A 63 12.50 14.70 -20.11
CA ASP A 63 13.27 13.95 -21.10
C ASP A 63 13.08 14.52 -22.50
N SER A 64 11.88 14.97 -22.79
CA SER A 64 11.62 15.54 -24.09
C SER A 64 12.52 16.72 -24.39
N GLU A 65 12.87 17.42 -23.34
CA GLU A 65 13.72 18.59 -23.50
C GLU A 65 15.18 18.23 -23.57
N ASN A 66 15.55 17.12 -22.98
CA ASN A 66 16.94 16.73 -22.85
C ASN A 66 17.40 15.74 -23.88
N VAL A 67 16.49 15.21 -24.59
CA VAL A 67 16.85 14.16 -25.50
C VAL A 67 17.56 14.67 -26.68
N GLU A 68 18.00 15.13 -26.81
CA GLU A 68 18.70 15.44 -27.78
C GLU A 68 19.11 14.95 -28.41
#